data_0960500006c7b3128b3fdaaf54e01775
#
_entry.id   0960500006c7b3128b3fdaaf54e01775
#
_cell.length_a   1.000
_cell.length_b   1.000
_cell.length_c   1.000
_cell.angle_alpha   90.00
_cell.angle_beta   90.00
_cell.angle_gamma   90.00
#
_symmetry.space_group_name_H-M   'P 1'
#
loop_
_entity.id
_entity.type
_entity.pdbx_description
1 polymer ?
#
loop_
_entity_poly.entity_id
_entity_poly.type
_entity_poly.pdbx_seq_one_letter_code
_entity_poly.pdbx_strand_id
1 'polypeptide(L)'
;MPVALLLLFVAALLTQYPAAAAPQAQAPAAPAPSALDYEFFKTKVQPIFLAKRDGHTRCVSCHSKGTPMRFQALSPGATTWNEEQSRMNFRVVQARAVPNNITSSKLLLHPLLAEGGGDFYHSGGKHWNSFLDPEWQTLANWVCGRKASEKLVEVTGACGAAD
;
A
#
# COMPACT_ATOMS: atom_id res chain seq x y z
N MET A 1 -87.73 -27.57 31.24
CA MET A 1 -86.42 -28.20 31.35
C MET A 1 -85.50 -27.39 30.46
N PRO A 2 -84.56 -26.51 31.00
CA PRO A 2 -83.59 -25.76 30.20
C PRO A 2 -82.32 -26.57 30.00
N VAL A 3 -81.92 -26.65 28.79
CA VAL A 3 -80.64 -27.21 28.35
C VAL A 3 -79.54 -26.16 28.52
N ALA A 4 -78.57 -26.45 29.40
CA ALA A 4 -77.42 -25.57 29.60
C ALA A 4 -76.37 -25.83 28.53
N LEU A 5 -76.08 -24.78 27.76
CA LEU A 5 -75.06 -24.80 26.72
C LEU A 5 -73.69 -24.43 27.33
N LEU A 6 -72.81 -25.41 27.42
CA LEU A 6 -71.43 -25.26 27.95
C LEU A 6 -70.50 -24.74 26.84
N LEU A 7 -70.14 -23.49 26.89
CA LEU A 7 -69.13 -22.88 25.97
C LEU A 7 -67.71 -23.15 26.50
N LEU A 8 -66.96 -24.01 25.83
CA LEU A 8 -65.50 -24.25 26.06
C LEU A 8 -64.73 -23.14 25.40
N PHE A 9 -64.12 -22.24 26.19
CA PHE A 9 -63.09 -21.31 25.70
C PHE A 9 -61.77 -22.01 25.60
N VAL A 10 -61.27 -22.24 24.36
CA VAL A 10 -59.91 -22.70 24.09
C VAL A 10 -59.05 -21.44 24.01
N ALA A 11 -58.28 -21.19 25.08
CA ALA A 11 -57.27 -20.15 25.07
C ALA A 11 -56.01 -20.64 24.28
N ALA A 12 -55.82 -20.12 23.06
CA ALA A 12 -54.62 -20.37 22.29
C ALA A 12 -53.47 -19.49 22.85
N LEU A 13 -52.53 -20.12 23.57
CA LEU A 13 -51.26 -19.48 23.93
C LEU A 13 -50.38 -19.36 22.69
N LEU A 14 -50.35 -18.15 22.11
CA LEU A 14 -49.38 -17.78 21.09
C LEU A 14 -48.02 -17.57 21.75
N THR A 15 -47.15 -18.54 21.72
CA THR A 15 -45.75 -18.41 22.11
C THR A 15 -45.03 -17.56 21.05
N GLN A 16 -44.77 -16.31 21.38
CA GLN A 16 -43.94 -15.43 20.58
C GLN A 16 -42.48 -15.86 20.71
N TYR A 17 -41.91 -16.49 19.70
CA TYR A 17 -40.48 -16.72 19.59
C TYR A 17 -39.80 -15.38 19.27
N PRO A 18 -38.79 -14.94 20.05
CA PRO A 18 -38.03 -13.77 19.68
C PRO A 18 -37.29 -14.09 18.37
N ALA A 19 -37.52 -13.28 17.33
CA ALA A 19 -36.77 -13.36 16.10
C ALA A 19 -35.30 -13.04 16.42
N ALA A 20 -34.43 -14.02 16.25
CA ALA A 20 -32.99 -13.80 16.35
C ALA A 20 -32.57 -12.77 15.29
N ALA A 21 -32.04 -11.63 15.74
CA ALA A 21 -31.51 -10.63 14.84
C ALA A 21 -30.38 -11.25 14.01
N ALA A 22 -30.51 -11.21 12.70
CA ALA A 22 -29.45 -11.66 11.80
C ALA A 22 -28.17 -10.84 12.06
N PRO A 23 -26.98 -11.47 12.06
CA PRO A 23 -25.72 -10.73 12.21
C PRO A 23 -25.62 -9.72 11.08
N GLN A 24 -25.57 -8.44 11.44
CA GLN A 24 -25.31 -7.36 10.47
C GLN A 24 -23.89 -7.53 9.98
N ALA A 25 -23.74 -7.77 8.67
CA ALA A 25 -22.43 -7.76 8.03
C ALA A 25 -21.80 -6.35 8.25
N GLN A 26 -20.79 -6.29 9.09
CA GLN A 26 -20.01 -5.07 9.29
C GLN A 26 -19.37 -4.69 7.95
N ALA A 27 -19.59 -3.47 7.50
CA ALA A 27 -18.88 -2.91 6.37
C ALA A 27 -17.36 -3.05 6.61
N PRO A 28 -16.56 -3.36 5.58
CA PRO A 28 -15.11 -3.45 5.72
C PRO A 28 -14.59 -2.18 6.39
N ALA A 29 -13.84 -2.34 7.48
CA ALA A 29 -13.20 -1.22 8.14
C ALA A 29 -12.33 -0.47 7.13
N ALA A 30 -12.39 0.87 7.14
CA ALA A 30 -11.50 1.68 6.32
C ALA A 30 -10.04 1.26 6.60
N PRO A 31 -9.20 1.12 5.57
CA PRO A 31 -7.80 0.73 5.78
C PRO A 31 -7.14 1.69 6.75
N ALA A 32 -6.41 1.14 7.72
CA ALA A 32 -5.64 1.94 8.69
C ALA A 32 -4.75 2.94 7.95
N PRO A 33 -4.57 4.18 8.47
CA PRO A 33 -3.68 5.16 7.86
C PRO A 33 -2.30 4.54 7.61
N SER A 34 -1.77 4.73 6.41
CA SER A 34 -0.40 4.28 6.10
C SER A 34 0.60 4.98 7.01
N ALA A 35 1.55 4.22 7.57
CA ALA A 35 2.70 4.79 8.27
C ALA A 35 3.62 5.60 7.34
N LEU A 36 3.50 5.42 6.01
CA LEU A 36 4.31 6.07 4.98
C LEU A 36 3.62 7.35 4.50
N ASP A 37 4.41 8.39 4.30
CA ASP A 37 3.93 9.72 3.92
C ASP A 37 3.56 9.77 2.44
N TYR A 38 2.31 10.14 2.12
CA TYR A 38 1.84 10.21 0.75
C TYR A 38 2.43 11.42 -0.01
N GLU A 39 2.59 12.57 0.64
CA GLU A 39 3.15 13.75 -0.02
C GLU A 39 4.63 13.56 -0.33
N PHE A 40 5.36 12.87 0.54
CA PHE A 40 6.73 12.45 0.24
C PHE A 40 6.75 11.51 -0.97
N PHE A 41 5.87 10.51 -0.99
CA PHE A 41 5.76 9.60 -2.13
C PHE A 41 5.52 10.38 -3.43
N LYS A 42 4.50 11.22 -3.46
CA LYS A 42 4.09 11.97 -4.63
C LYS A 42 5.18 12.89 -5.16
N THR A 43 5.87 13.59 -4.26
CA THR A 43 6.81 14.65 -4.64
C THR A 43 8.25 14.18 -4.79
N LYS A 44 8.65 13.11 -4.11
CA LYS A 44 10.05 12.66 -4.09
C LYS A 44 10.24 11.23 -4.61
N VAL A 45 9.36 10.30 -4.25
CA VAL A 45 9.49 8.89 -4.67
C VAL A 45 8.98 8.67 -6.10
N GLN A 46 7.80 9.16 -6.40
CA GLN A 46 7.14 8.96 -7.70
C GLN A 46 7.97 9.44 -8.89
N PRO A 47 8.68 10.59 -8.84
CA PRO A 47 9.57 11.02 -9.92
C PRO A 47 10.67 10.01 -10.26
N ILE A 48 11.18 9.26 -9.27
CA ILE A 48 12.20 8.23 -9.47
C ILE A 48 11.73 7.15 -10.45
N PHE A 49 10.45 6.76 -10.38
CA PHE A 49 9.88 5.74 -11.27
C PHE A 49 9.67 6.22 -12.69
N LEU A 50 9.63 7.53 -12.91
CA LEU A 50 9.48 8.17 -14.21
C LEU A 50 10.83 8.56 -14.82
N ALA A 51 11.86 8.69 -14.01
CA ALA A 51 13.19 9.13 -14.44
C ALA A 51 13.81 8.14 -15.46
N LYS A 52 14.42 8.69 -16.50
CA LYS A 52 15.27 7.93 -17.43
C LYS A 52 16.70 7.93 -16.89
N ARG A 53 17.28 6.75 -16.74
CA ARG A 53 18.69 6.56 -16.38
C ARG A 53 19.45 5.99 -17.56
N ASP A 54 20.71 6.37 -17.70
CA ASP A 54 21.56 5.84 -18.74
C ASP A 54 21.75 4.32 -18.57
N GLY A 55 21.65 3.60 -19.68
CA GLY A 55 21.72 2.14 -19.65
C GLY A 55 20.49 1.40 -19.10
N HIS A 56 19.47 2.11 -18.56
CA HIS A 56 18.31 1.50 -17.93
C HIS A 56 16.98 1.93 -18.57
N THR A 57 16.03 1.00 -18.57
CA THR A 57 14.64 1.32 -18.88
C THR A 57 13.99 2.00 -17.67
N ARG A 58 13.10 2.98 -17.91
CA ARG A 58 12.33 3.61 -16.83
C ARG A 58 11.49 2.56 -16.09
N CYS A 59 11.40 2.65 -14.77
CA CYS A 59 10.63 1.72 -13.94
C CYS A 59 9.18 1.58 -14.46
N VAL A 60 8.54 2.69 -14.79
CA VAL A 60 7.17 2.73 -15.31
C VAL A 60 7.00 1.91 -16.59
N SER A 61 8.02 1.79 -17.44
CA SER A 61 7.92 1.07 -18.71
C SER A 61 7.64 -0.42 -18.56
N CYS A 62 8.19 -1.04 -17.53
CA CYS A 62 7.94 -2.44 -17.19
C CYS A 62 6.80 -2.54 -16.16
N HIS A 63 6.82 -1.71 -15.13
CA HIS A 63 5.86 -1.77 -14.03
C HIS A 63 4.43 -1.33 -14.40
N SER A 64 4.18 -0.73 -15.56
CA SER A 64 2.82 -0.51 -16.07
C SER A 64 2.24 -1.71 -16.84
N LYS A 65 3.03 -2.79 -17.09
CA LYS A 65 2.67 -3.86 -18.03
C LYS A 65 2.47 -5.25 -17.42
N GLY A 66 2.33 -5.40 -16.12
CA GLY A 66 1.98 -6.71 -15.57
C GLY A 66 2.98 -7.30 -14.59
N THR A 67 3.79 -6.49 -13.95
CA THR A 67 4.61 -6.91 -12.81
C THR A 67 3.77 -6.95 -11.52
N PRO A 68 4.20 -7.67 -10.47
CA PRO A 68 3.49 -7.69 -9.18
C PRO A 68 3.36 -6.32 -8.49
N MET A 69 4.27 -5.36 -8.79
CA MET A 69 4.16 -3.95 -8.41
C MET A 69 3.71 -3.16 -9.63
N ARG A 70 2.40 -3.15 -9.90
CA ARG A 70 1.85 -2.59 -11.14
C ARG A 70 1.43 -1.14 -10.97
N PHE A 71 2.15 -0.24 -11.63
CA PHE A 71 1.78 1.16 -11.74
C PHE A 71 0.62 1.41 -12.70
N GLN A 72 -0.09 2.51 -12.48
CA GLN A 72 -1.00 3.04 -13.48
C GLN A 72 -0.21 3.45 -14.74
N ALA A 73 -0.76 3.18 -15.91
CA ALA A 73 -0.21 3.72 -17.14
C ALA A 73 -0.35 5.26 -17.13
N LEU A 74 0.63 5.95 -17.71
CA LEU A 74 0.49 7.39 -17.92
C LEU A 74 -0.65 7.66 -18.90
N SER A 75 -1.42 8.70 -18.65
CA SER A 75 -2.42 9.20 -19.59
C SER A 75 -1.76 9.64 -20.90
N PRO A 76 -2.45 9.54 -22.04
CA PRO A 76 -1.89 9.99 -23.33
C PRO A 76 -1.35 11.41 -23.24
N GLY A 77 -0.09 11.61 -23.64
CA GLY A 77 0.59 12.91 -23.59
C GLY A 77 1.06 13.38 -22.21
N ALA A 78 0.72 12.67 -21.14
CA ALA A 78 1.18 13.04 -19.80
C ALA A 78 2.61 12.56 -19.53
N THR A 79 3.39 13.39 -18.83
CA THR A 79 4.73 13.08 -18.34
C THR A 79 4.73 12.64 -16.86
N THR A 80 3.63 12.89 -16.16
CA THR A 80 3.43 12.55 -14.74
C THR A 80 2.04 11.94 -14.54
N TRP A 81 1.86 11.26 -13.42
CA TRP A 81 0.55 10.75 -13.02
C TRP A 81 -0.33 11.86 -12.42
N ASN A 82 -1.62 11.80 -12.66
CA ASN A 82 -2.59 12.64 -11.98
C ASN A 82 -2.78 12.17 -10.51
N GLU A 83 -3.57 12.91 -9.75
CA GLU A 83 -3.78 12.63 -8.32
C GLU A 83 -4.37 11.25 -8.06
N GLU A 84 -5.37 10.83 -8.84
CA GLU A 84 -5.99 9.51 -8.69
C GLU A 84 -4.99 8.38 -8.98
N GLN A 85 -4.27 8.47 -10.09
CA GLN A 85 -3.22 7.53 -10.46
C GLN A 85 -2.11 7.48 -9.42
N SER A 86 -1.72 8.63 -8.87
CA SER A 86 -0.69 8.72 -7.81
C SER A 86 -1.14 8.02 -6.54
N ARG A 87 -2.39 8.16 -6.14
CA ARG A 87 -2.94 7.45 -4.97
C ARG A 87 -3.02 5.94 -5.20
N MET A 88 -3.37 5.50 -6.40
CA MET A 88 -3.33 4.08 -6.75
C MET A 88 -1.91 3.53 -6.72
N ASN A 89 -0.94 4.26 -7.28
CA ASN A 89 0.47 3.88 -7.26
C ASN A 89 1.02 3.84 -5.84
N PHE A 90 0.66 4.80 -5.00
CA PHE A 90 1.04 4.80 -3.57
C PHE A 90 0.64 3.49 -2.89
N ARG A 91 -0.62 3.04 -3.05
CA ARG A 91 -1.10 1.77 -2.48
C ARG A 91 -0.30 0.56 -2.97
N VAL A 92 0.09 0.56 -4.24
CA VAL A 92 0.87 -0.53 -4.84
C VAL A 92 2.30 -0.54 -4.31
N VAL A 93 2.93 0.63 -4.20
CA VAL A 93 4.33 0.78 -3.78
C VAL A 93 4.49 0.53 -2.29
N GLN A 94 3.59 1.06 -1.46
CA GLN A 94 3.65 0.82 -0.01
C GLN A 94 3.57 -0.67 0.35
N ALA A 95 2.89 -1.48 -0.45
CA ALA A 95 2.83 -2.94 -0.26
C ALA A 95 4.18 -3.64 -0.50
N ARG A 96 5.20 -2.93 -0.99
CA ARG A 96 6.57 -3.41 -1.21
C ARG A 96 7.57 -2.81 -0.23
N ALA A 97 7.10 -1.97 0.66
CA ALA A 97 7.88 -1.35 1.73
C ALA A 97 7.40 -1.90 3.08
N VAL A 98 8.34 -2.19 3.96
CA VAL A 98 8.07 -2.47 5.37
C VAL A 98 8.46 -1.22 6.15
N PRO A 99 7.49 -0.46 6.69
CA PRO A 99 7.80 0.78 7.38
C PRO A 99 8.87 0.60 8.46
N ASN A 100 9.81 1.51 8.52
CA ASN A 100 10.97 1.51 9.43
C ASN A 100 11.89 0.28 9.29
N ASN A 101 11.80 -0.47 8.18
CA ASN A 101 12.65 -1.64 7.96
C ASN A 101 13.15 -1.69 6.52
N ILE A 102 14.37 -1.20 6.29
CA ILE A 102 15.00 -1.17 4.97
C ILE A 102 15.41 -2.55 4.48
N THR A 103 15.86 -3.43 5.39
CA THR A 103 16.36 -4.78 5.05
C THR A 103 15.27 -5.79 4.74
N SER A 104 13.99 -5.44 4.98
CA SER A 104 12.83 -6.24 4.59
C SER A 104 11.99 -5.59 3.48
N SER A 105 12.38 -4.39 3.03
CA SER A 105 11.65 -3.63 2.02
C SER A 105 12.07 -4.02 0.62
N LYS A 106 11.28 -4.84 -0.06
CA LYS A 106 11.55 -5.28 -1.44
C LYS A 106 11.64 -4.12 -2.43
N LEU A 107 10.99 -3.01 -2.13
CA LEU A 107 11.14 -1.77 -2.89
C LEU A 107 12.59 -1.29 -2.97
N LEU A 108 13.36 -1.48 -1.91
CA LEU A 108 14.77 -1.08 -1.80
C LEU A 108 15.72 -2.17 -2.29
N LEU A 109 15.40 -3.43 -1.97
CA LEU A 109 16.33 -4.55 -2.21
C LEU A 109 16.33 -5.04 -3.65
N HIS A 110 15.14 -5.13 -4.29
CA HIS A 110 15.05 -5.71 -5.63
C HIS A 110 15.86 -4.95 -6.69
N PRO A 111 15.80 -3.62 -6.81
CA PRO A 111 16.56 -2.88 -7.81
C PRO A 111 17.98 -2.53 -7.39
N LEU A 112 18.41 -2.85 -6.17
CA LEU A 112 19.77 -2.66 -5.68
C LEU A 112 20.67 -3.83 -6.09
N LEU A 113 21.91 -3.54 -6.49
CA LEU A 113 22.93 -4.54 -6.82
C LEU A 113 23.19 -5.45 -5.61
N ALA A 114 23.42 -6.76 -5.83
CA ALA A 114 23.62 -7.73 -4.76
C ALA A 114 24.86 -7.36 -3.90
N GLU A 115 25.94 -6.93 -4.54
CA GLU A 115 27.17 -6.48 -3.89
C GLU A 115 26.94 -5.21 -3.04
N GLY A 116 25.90 -4.43 -3.34
CA GLY A 116 25.42 -3.30 -2.55
C GLY A 116 24.42 -3.67 -1.46
N GLY A 117 24.16 -4.97 -1.25
CA GLY A 117 23.21 -5.46 -0.24
C GLY A 117 21.79 -5.71 -0.76
N GLY A 118 21.59 -5.70 -2.08
CA GLY A 118 20.31 -5.97 -2.71
C GLY A 118 19.99 -7.46 -2.88
N ASP A 119 18.80 -7.74 -3.40
CA ASP A 119 18.39 -9.09 -3.78
C ASP A 119 19.22 -9.61 -4.97
N PHE A 120 19.32 -10.92 -5.07
CA PHE A 120 20.04 -11.57 -6.17
C PHE A 120 19.46 -11.23 -7.55
N TYR A 121 18.13 -11.16 -7.68
CA TYR A 121 17.46 -11.04 -8.98
C TYR A 121 16.43 -9.90 -9.03
N HIS A 122 16.47 -9.16 -10.15
CA HIS A 122 15.41 -8.25 -10.58
C HIS A 122 15.35 -8.30 -12.11
N SER A 123 14.22 -8.71 -12.68
CA SER A 123 14.09 -8.94 -14.15
C SER A 123 14.31 -7.68 -14.99
N GLY A 124 14.10 -6.50 -14.42
CA GLY A 124 14.36 -5.20 -15.05
C GLY A 124 15.80 -4.73 -14.98
N GLY A 125 16.72 -5.55 -14.43
CA GLY A 125 18.09 -5.17 -14.12
C GLY A 125 18.21 -4.41 -12.80
N LYS A 126 19.43 -4.21 -12.34
CA LYS A 126 19.72 -3.47 -11.14
C LYS A 126 19.89 -1.98 -11.48
N HIS A 127 19.21 -1.12 -10.76
CA HIS A 127 19.18 0.31 -11.02
C HIS A 127 20.16 1.10 -10.16
N TRP A 128 20.55 0.55 -9.00
CA TRP A 128 21.46 1.21 -8.06
C TRP A 128 22.61 0.27 -7.69
N ASN A 129 23.81 0.80 -7.72
CA ASN A 129 25.02 0.03 -7.41
C ASN A 129 25.26 -0.06 -5.90
N SER A 130 24.77 0.92 -5.16
CA SER A 130 25.02 1.07 -3.71
C SER A 130 23.81 1.71 -3.04
N PHE A 131 23.66 1.44 -1.75
CA PHE A 131 22.70 2.14 -0.90
C PHE A 131 23.02 3.64 -0.74
N LEU A 132 24.21 4.09 -1.13
CA LEU A 132 24.57 5.53 -1.17
C LEU A 132 24.02 6.26 -2.39
N ASP A 133 23.40 5.56 -3.36
CA ASP A 133 22.78 6.19 -4.49
C ASP A 133 21.67 7.16 -4.04
N PRO A 134 21.65 8.43 -4.55
CA PRO A 134 20.71 9.45 -4.10
C PRO A 134 19.23 9.07 -4.22
N GLU A 135 18.87 8.31 -5.28
CA GLU A 135 17.48 7.87 -5.45
C GLU A 135 17.14 6.75 -4.47
N TRP A 136 18.08 5.82 -4.25
CA TRP A 136 17.91 4.80 -3.22
C TRP A 136 17.76 5.45 -1.83
N GLN A 137 18.60 6.43 -1.51
CA GLN A 137 18.52 7.20 -0.27
C GLN A 137 17.16 7.89 -0.11
N THR A 138 16.62 8.44 -1.19
CA THR A 138 15.28 9.04 -1.18
C THR A 138 14.20 8.02 -0.82
N LEU A 139 14.24 6.83 -1.43
CA LEU A 139 13.32 5.75 -1.12
C LEU A 139 13.50 5.25 0.32
N ALA A 140 14.74 5.12 0.80
CA ALA A 140 15.05 4.69 2.16
C ALA A 140 14.50 5.68 3.20
N ASN A 141 14.67 6.98 2.99
CA ASN A 141 14.09 8.01 3.84
C ASN A 141 12.56 7.89 3.93
N TRP A 142 11.89 7.64 2.80
CA TRP A 142 10.45 7.40 2.80
C TRP A 142 10.06 6.15 3.58
N VAL A 143 10.78 5.03 3.38
CA VAL A 143 10.55 3.78 4.12
C VAL A 143 10.78 3.99 5.62
N CYS A 144 11.74 4.83 6.01
CA CYS A 144 12.00 5.22 7.39
C CYS A 144 11.00 6.24 7.97
N GLY A 145 9.92 6.55 7.24
CA GLY A 145 8.81 7.36 7.75
C GLY A 145 9.02 8.88 7.67
N ARG A 146 10.07 9.36 6.99
CA ARG A 146 10.29 10.79 6.80
C ARG A 146 9.11 11.44 6.07
N LYS A 147 8.81 12.69 6.45
CA LYS A 147 7.76 13.52 5.86
C LYS A 147 8.30 14.36 4.70
N ALA A 148 7.40 14.78 3.81
CA ALA A 148 7.76 15.61 2.67
C ALA A 148 8.48 16.92 3.06
N SER A 149 8.13 17.48 4.21
CA SER A 149 8.72 18.72 4.77
C SER A 149 10.09 18.53 5.43
N GLU A 150 10.50 17.30 5.68
CA GLU A 150 11.75 16.99 6.38
C GLU A 150 12.92 16.90 5.40
N LYS A 151 14.12 17.23 5.92
CA LYS A 151 15.37 17.02 5.19
C LYS A 151 15.65 15.51 5.09
N LEU A 152 16.22 15.10 3.95
CA LEU A 152 16.75 13.77 3.80
C LEU A 152 18.00 13.61 4.67
N VAL A 153 18.15 12.44 5.25
CA VAL A 153 19.34 12.04 5.99
C VAL A 153 19.98 10.83 5.31
N GLU A 154 21.24 10.61 5.57
CA GLU A 154 21.91 9.40 5.10
C GLU A 154 21.39 8.19 5.89
N VAL A 155 20.92 7.17 5.17
CA VAL A 155 20.42 5.92 5.74
C VAL A 155 21.45 4.82 5.47
N THR A 156 22.07 4.30 6.53
CA THR A 156 23.11 3.28 6.46
C THR A 156 22.73 2.05 7.28
N GLY A 157 22.13 1.05 6.63
CA GLY A 157 21.84 -0.26 7.25
C GLY A 157 20.57 -0.32 8.11
N ALA A 158 20.15 0.75 8.76
CA ALA A 158 18.91 0.83 9.53
C ALA A 158 18.29 2.23 9.44
N CYS A 159 16.99 2.34 9.72
CA CYS A 159 16.36 3.63 9.95
C CYS A 159 16.92 4.19 11.27
N GLY A 160 17.56 5.36 11.22
CA GLY A 160 17.93 6.08 12.42
C GLY A 160 16.70 6.41 13.27
N ALA A 161 16.89 6.65 14.57
CA ALA A 161 15.83 7.20 15.39
C ALA A 161 15.36 8.53 14.77
N ALA A 162 14.05 8.74 14.71
CA ALA A 162 13.52 10.07 14.39
C ALA A 162 13.94 11.01 15.53
N ASP A 163 14.68 12.08 15.20
CA ASP A 163 15.02 13.14 16.13
C ASP A 163 13.76 13.90 16.57
#